data_e9d0a097bedd0a19f32db4d7836cadb2
#
_entry.id   e9d0a097bedd0a19f32db4d7836cadb2
#
_cell.length_a   1.000
_cell.length_b   1.000
_cell.length_c   1.000
_cell.angle_alpha   90.00
_cell.angle_beta   90.00
_cell.angle_gamma   90.00
#
_symmetry.space_group_name_H-M   'P 1'
#
loop_
_entity.id
_entity.type
_entity.pdbx_description
1 polymer ?
#
loop_
_entity_poly.entity_id
_entity_poly.type
_entity_poly.pdbx_seq_one_letter_code
_entity_poly.pdbx_strand_id
1 'polypeptide(L)'
;GPNELATKNIVGYCHLNNNKHFFIGPSNDCYIFNSHFQKDNFYVITRVGTQENKPYDSPYYYTLSYPKLIMRSYDEKIYTNVYCEHPDLHMFNSYSKYVSQAHFLATINSTSGLMENVFGNYTLPYKQENTKQFTLVNYDVDQSGNFYISLESDSLIYKYDNSFNPLIAFGYEGEGMSNNYMTLNSIRDFRREYSTQRETRSHYTWLEYIDERELLFRSYQKDETYPTDGLQIYERNKLIGDLDVPKGFRVIGYSAPNFIASVPINEDEEKIVFYKFKL
;
A
#
# COMPACT_ATOMS: atom_id res chain seq x y z
N GLY A 1 -15.64 -7.45 26.37
CA GLY A 1 -15.16 -8.73 26.95
C GLY A 1 -13.71 -9.01 26.61
N PRO A 2 -13.07 -10.08 27.13
CA PRO A 2 -11.63 -10.34 26.88
C PRO A 2 -11.27 -10.59 25.42
N ASN A 3 -12.27 -10.90 24.59
CA ASN A 3 -12.09 -11.13 23.15
C ASN A 3 -12.47 -9.89 22.30
N GLU A 4 -12.73 -8.76 22.92
CA GLU A 4 -13.07 -7.54 22.20
C GLU A 4 -11.83 -6.71 21.91
N LEU A 5 -11.86 -5.99 20.77
CA LEU A 5 -10.88 -4.97 20.47
C LEU A 5 -11.07 -3.79 21.42
N ALA A 6 -9.98 -3.30 22.01
CA ALA A 6 -10.04 -2.08 22.83
C ALA A 6 -10.24 -0.81 21.96
N THR A 7 -9.92 -0.89 20.69
CA THR A 7 -10.17 0.19 19.71
C THR A 7 -11.48 -0.03 18.97
N LYS A 8 -12.18 1.05 18.69
CA LYS A 8 -13.38 1.03 17.84
C LYS A 8 -13.04 1.06 16.35
N ASN A 9 -11.82 1.45 16.00
CA ASN A 9 -11.38 1.64 14.61
C ASN A 9 -10.23 0.68 14.30
N ILE A 10 -10.38 -0.10 13.25
CA ILE A 10 -9.32 -0.89 12.66
C ILE A 10 -8.86 -0.16 11.41
N VAL A 11 -7.55 0.09 11.31
CA VAL A 11 -6.93 0.79 10.17
C VAL A 11 -6.13 -0.15 9.28
N GLY A 12 -5.79 -1.35 9.75
CA GLY A 12 -5.10 -2.35 8.96
C GLY A 12 -5.39 -3.77 9.44
N TYR A 13 -5.28 -4.70 8.50
CA TYR A 13 -5.47 -6.13 8.71
C TYR A 13 -4.53 -6.91 7.80
N CYS A 14 -3.99 -8.02 8.32
CA CYS A 14 -3.46 -9.10 7.49
C CYS A 14 -3.70 -10.48 8.14
N HIS A 15 -3.79 -11.50 7.29
CA HIS A 15 -3.79 -12.88 7.73
C HIS A 15 -2.36 -13.37 7.88
N LEU A 16 -2.01 -14.00 8.99
CA LEU A 16 -0.69 -14.56 9.25
C LEU A 16 -0.65 -16.05 8.85
N ASN A 17 0.52 -16.53 8.43
CA ASN A 17 0.73 -17.89 7.91
C ASN A 17 0.31 -19.04 8.84
N ASN A 18 0.15 -18.77 10.14
CA ASN A 18 -0.26 -19.76 11.15
C ASN A 18 -1.77 -19.71 11.47
N ASN A 19 -2.59 -19.29 10.53
CA ASN A 19 -4.04 -19.11 10.70
C ASN A 19 -4.41 -18.13 11.81
N LYS A 20 -3.56 -17.14 12.05
CA LYS A 20 -3.84 -16.03 12.96
C LYS A 20 -4.25 -14.78 12.17
N HIS A 21 -4.99 -13.92 12.83
CA HIS A 21 -5.44 -12.66 12.29
C HIS A 21 -4.76 -11.51 13.03
N PHE A 22 -4.11 -10.64 12.28
CA PHE A 22 -3.49 -9.44 12.81
C PHE A 22 -4.32 -8.22 12.47
N PHE A 23 -4.63 -7.42 13.47
CA PHE A 23 -5.36 -6.15 13.34
C PHE A 23 -4.54 -5.03 13.99
N ILE A 24 -4.65 -3.84 13.40
CA ILE A 24 -4.02 -2.65 13.96
C ILE A 24 -5.03 -1.51 14.07
N GLY A 25 -4.99 -0.81 15.20
CA GLY A 25 -5.73 0.41 15.47
C GLY A 25 -4.91 1.67 15.15
N PRO A 26 -5.55 2.86 15.20
CA PRO A 26 -4.91 4.13 14.81
C PRO A 26 -3.79 4.58 15.74
N SER A 27 -3.70 4.01 16.95
CA SER A 27 -2.65 4.33 17.94
C SER A 27 -1.48 3.35 17.91
N ASN A 28 -1.28 2.62 16.81
CA ASN A 28 -0.30 1.52 16.67
C ASN A 28 -0.58 0.33 17.62
N ASP A 29 -1.75 0.25 18.18
CA ASP A 29 -2.21 -0.86 19.00
C ASP A 29 -2.53 -2.06 18.11
N CYS A 30 -1.86 -3.18 18.37
CA CYS A 30 -1.92 -4.40 17.59
C CYS A 30 -2.59 -5.51 18.35
N TYR A 31 -3.44 -6.23 17.68
CA TYR A 31 -4.19 -7.35 18.20
C TYR A 31 -3.97 -8.57 17.33
N ILE A 32 -3.57 -9.68 17.97
CA ILE A 32 -3.50 -10.98 17.32
C ILE A 32 -4.65 -11.84 17.82
N PHE A 33 -5.37 -12.42 16.88
CA PHE A 33 -6.43 -13.37 17.11
C PHE A 33 -6.07 -14.72 16.48
N ASN A 34 -6.45 -15.80 17.14
CA ASN A 34 -6.33 -17.15 16.58
C ASN A 34 -7.39 -17.39 15.48
N SER A 35 -7.38 -18.57 14.87
CA SER A 35 -8.33 -18.99 13.82
C SER A 35 -9.81 -18.99 14.25
N HIS A 36 -10.10 -18.96 15.54
CA HIS A 36 -11.45 -18.86 16.10
C HIS A 36 -11.81 -17.44 16.52
N PHE A 37 -11.04 -16.44 16.12
CA PHE A 37 -11.18 -15.02 16.51
C PHE A 37 -11.15 -14.80 18.03
N GLN A 38 -10.43 -15.63 18.77
CA GLN A 38 -10.11 -15.38 20.17
C GLN A 38 -8.80 -14.61 20.27
N LYS A 39 -8.77 -13.57 21.08
CA LYS A 39 -7.58 -12.73 21.28
C LYS A 39 -6.45 -13.56 21.89
N ASP A 40 -5.34 -13.63 21.17
CA ASP A 40 -4.14 -14.40 21.52
C ASP A 40 -3.06 -13.49 22.12
N ASN A 41 -2.87 -12.29 21.52
CA ASN A 41 -1.86 -11.35 21.98
C ASN A 41 -2.28 -9.89 21.74
N PHE A 42 -1.58 -8.99 22.42
CA PHE A 42 -1.70 -7.54 22.26
C PHE A 42 -0.34 -6.89 22.48
N TYR A 43 0.02 -5.95 21.62
CA TYR A 43 1.20 -5.10 21.79
C TYR A 43 1.02 -3.77 21.05
N VAL A 44 1.91 -2.83 21.31
CA VAL A 44 2.00 -1.58 20.56
C VAL A 44 3.24 -1.65 19.69
N ILE A 45 3.15 -1.21 18.44
CA ILE A 45 4.32 -1.16 17.56
C ILE A 45 5.39 -0.28 18.19
N THR A 46 6.56 -0.86 18.34
CA THR A 46 7.76 -0.18 18.84
C THR A 46 8.81 -0.09 17.75
N ARG A 47 9.70 0.89 17.88
CA ARG A 47 10.78 1.15 16.91
C ARG A 47 12.12 0.91 17.60
N VAL A 48 13.09 0.34 16.86
CA VAL A 48 14.42 0.10 17.41
C VAL A 48 15.16 1.41 17.65
N GLY A 49 15.63 1.62 18.86
CA GLY A 49 16.70 2.53 19.22
C GLY A 49 16.32 3.91 19.77
N THR A 50 17.34 4.67 20.16
CA THR A 50 17.30 6.05 20.66
C THR A 50 17.61 7.08 19.58
N GLN A 51 17.31 8.35 19.82
CA GLN A 51 17.30 9.45 18.84
C GLN A 51 18.68 9.91 18.33
N GLU A 52 19.78 9.51 18.97
CA GLU A 52 21.09 10.06 18.68
C GLU A 52 21.81 9.37 17.51
N ASN A 53 22.21 10.15 16.51
CA ASN A 53 23.11 9.78 15.39
C ASN A 53 22.71 8.57 14.56
N LYS A 54 21.41 8.46 14.20
CA LYS A 54 20.96 7.35 13.36
C LYS A 54 20.95 7.70 11.89
N PRO A 55 21.33 6.74 11.03
CA PRO A 55 21.21 6.90 9.59
C PRO A 55 19.73 6.94 9.16
N TYR A 56 19.47 7.42 7.95
CA TYR A 56 18.12 7.57 7.40
C TYR A 56 17.37 6.24 7.21
N ASP A 57 18.08 5.12 7.18
CA ASP A 57 17.57 3.76 7.13
C ASP A 57 17.19 3.16 8.50
N SER A 58 17.29 3.97 9.57
CA SER A 58 16.87 3.51 10.90
C SER A 58 15.34 3.50 11.00
N PRO A 59 14.69 2.38 11.40
CA PRO A 59 13.25 2.29 11.65
C PRO A 59 12.72 3.36 12.62
N TYR A 60 13.59 3.91 13.47
CA TYR A 60 13.24 4.97 14.40
C TYR A 60 12.56 6.19 13.74
N TYR A 61 12.95 6.54 12.52
CA TYR A 61 12.42 7.69 11.80
C TYR A 61 11.19 7.41 10.94
N TYR A 62 10.63 6.21 11.03
CA TYR A 62 9.51 5.82 10.19
C TYR A 62 8.24 5.61 11.00
N THR A 63 7.13 6.00 10.42
CA THR A 63 5.80 5.77 10.96
C THR A 63 4.90 5.14 9.91
N LEU A 64 3.82 4.49 10.35
CA LEU A 64 2.88 3.83 9.46
C LEU A 64 2.18 4.84 8.55
N SER A 65 1.97 4.46 7.31
CA SER A 65 1.30 5.30 6.31
C SER A 65 -0.22 5.18 6.44
N TYR A 66 -0.79 5.76 7.48
CA TYR A 66 -2.23 5.70 7.77
C TYR A 66 -3.18 6.17 6.66
N PRO A 67 -2.86 7.15 5.80
CA PRO A 67 -3.74 7.49 4.69
C PRO A 67 -4.05 6.31 3.77
N LYS A 68 -3.13 5.33 3.73
CA LYS A 68 -3.29 4.07 2.99
C LYS A 68 -2.42 3.00 3.62
N LEU A 69 -2.95 2.31 4.61
CA LEU A 69 -2.22 1.24 5.28
C LEU A 69 -2.51 -0.09 4.58
N ILE A 70 -1.51 -0.62 3.89
CA ILE A 70 -1.52 -1.96 3.31
C ILE A 70 -0.63 -2.83 4.19
N MET A 71 -1.11 -4.02 4.53
CA MET A 71 -0.37 -4.98 5.33
C MET A 71 -0.38 -6.34 4.64
N ARG A 72 0.78 -6.96 4.57
CA ARG A 72 0.97 -8.31 4.03
C ARG A 72 1.82 -9.12 4.99
N SER A 73 1.64 -10.42 5.02
CA SER A 73 2.46 -11.32 5.83
C SER A 73 3.23 -12.30 4.95
N TYR A 74 4.48 -12.49 5.28
CA TYR A 74 5.32 -13.53 4.71
C TYR A 74 6.40 -13.90 5.72
N ASP A 75 6.70 -15.19 5.88
CA ASP A 75 7.76 -15.72 6.75
C ASP A 75 7.73 -15.12 8.17
N GLU A 76 6.57 -15.21 8.84
CA GLU A 76 6.32 -14.69 10.20
C GLU A 76 6.53 -13.18 10.39
N LYS A 77 6.78 -12.44 9.32
CA LYS A 77 6.89 -10.99 9.32
C LYS A 77 5.64 -10.34 8.74
N ILE A 78 5.37 -9.16 9.23
CA ILE A 78 4.36 -8.28 8.67
C ILE A 78 5.10 -7.18 7.90
N TYR A 79 4.75 -7.01 6.65
CA TYR A 79 5.20 -5.92 5.81
C TYR A 79 4.14 -4.84 5.79
N THR A 80 4.56 -3.58 5.81
CA THR A 80 3.62 -2.44 5.80
C THR A 80 4.25 -1.22 5.18
N ASN A 81 3.42 -0.36 4.60
CA ASN A 81 3.89 0.91 4.09
C ASN A 81 4.11 1.94 5.22
N VAL A 82 5.18 2.70 5.06
CA VAL A 82 5.65 3.71 6.02
C VAL A 82 6.02 5.00 5.30
N TYR A 83 6.13 6.07 6.07
CA TYR A 83 6.75 7.32 5.62
C TYR A 83 7.81 7.79 6.60
N CYS A 84 8.80 8.51 6.07
CA CYS A 84 9.93 9.01 6.85
C CYS A 84 9.60 10.34 7.54
N GLU A 85 9.85 10.42 8.84
CA GLU A 85 9.69 11.63 9.67
C GLU A 85 11.05 12.26 10.05
N HIS A 86 12.15 11.84 9.40
CA HIS A 86 13.46 12.44 9.68
C HIS A 86 13.47 13.94 9.30
N PRO A 87 13.95 14.85 10.18
CA PRO A 87 13.92 16.29 9.92
C PRO A 87 14.61 16.71 8.61
N ASP A 88 15.70 16.04 8.23
CA ASP A 88 16.46 16.33 7.02
C ASP A 88 15.85 15.71 5.74
N LEU A 89 14.88 14.81 5.88
CA LEU A 89 14.17 14.15 4.78
C LEU A 89 12.73 14.63 4.67
N HIS A 90 12.51 15.92 4.83
CA HIS A 90 11.17 16.47 4.77
C HIS A 90 10.74 16.72 3.32
N MET A 91 9.58 16.16 2.94
CA MET A 91 9.03 16.19 1.58
C MET A 91 8.94 17.60 0.98
N PHE A 92 8.66 18.64 1.77
CA PHE A 92 8.52 20.02 1.27
C PHE A 92 9.81 20.82 1.29
N ASN A 93 10.76 20.48 2.14
CA ASN A 93 12.02 21.22 2.26
C ASN A 93 13.14 20.61 1.41
N SER A 94 13.05 19.29 1.13
CA SER A 94 14.13 18.52 0.52
C SER A 94 13.57 17.36 -0.30
N TYR A 95 12.61 17.63 -1.21
CA TYR A 95 11.89 16.58 -1.95
C TYR A 95 12.83 15.64 -2.71
N SER A 96 13.81 16.17 -3.44
CA SER A 96 14.78 15.33 -4.17
C SER A 96 15.56 14.40 -3.24
N LYS A 97 15.94 14.88 -2.04
CA LYS A 97 16.61 14.05 -1.03
C LYS A 97 15.64 13.04 -0.44
N TYR A 98 14.39 13.44 -0.15
CA TYR A 98 13.35 12.55 0.34
C TYR A 98 13.16 11.36 -0.60
N VAL A 99 12.85 11.57 -1.87
CA VAL A 99 12.59 10.49 -2.83
C VAL A 99 13.81 9.62 -3.14
N SER A 100 15.02 10.13 -2.92
CA SER A 100 16.25 9.36 -3.14
C SER A 100 16.71 8.54 -1.95
N GLN A 101 16.28 8.88 -0.72
CA GLN A 101 16.82 8.29 0.52
C GLN A 101 15.75 7.76 1.48
N ALA A 102 14.50 8.26 1.39
CA ALA A 102 13.42 7.74 2.22
C ALA A 102 12.97 6.36 1.71
N HIS A 103 12.60 5.51 2.65
CA HIS A 103 12.01 4.20 2.39
C HIS A 103 10.50 4.24 2.49
N PHE A 104 9.83 3.36 1.79
CA PHE A 104 8.36 3.31 1.77
C PHE A 104 7.77 2.03 2.36
N LEU A 105 8.57 1.02 2.68
CA LEU A 105 8.15 -0.22 3.35
C LEU A 105 8.93 -0.45 4.63
N ALA A 106 8.31 -1.17 5.56
CA ALA A 106 8.93 -1.67 6.78
C ALA A 106 8.54 -3.12 7.05
N THR A 107 9.38 -3.81 7.82
CA THR A 107 9.03 -5.09 8.45
C THR A 107 8.72 -4.89 9.92
N ILE A 108 7.66 -5.58 10.37
CA ILE A 108 7.28 -5.66 11.77
C ILE A 108 7.31 -7.13 12.17
N ASN A 109 7.98 -7.43 13.27
CA ASN A 109 7.95 -8.76 13.87
C ASN A 109 6.56 -9.03 14.42
N SER A 110 5.90 -10.09 13.92
CA SER A 110 4.51 -10.41 14.27
C SER A 110 4.31 -10.84 15.71
N THR A 111 5.39 -11.21 16.43
CA THR A 111 5.33 -11.66 17.82
C THR A 111 5.56 -10.53 18.82
N SER A 112 6.51 -9.63 18.52
CA SER A 112 6.93 -8.56 19.43
C SER A 112 6.38 -7.18 19.10
N GLY A 113 5.89 -6.96 17.88
CA GLY A 113 5.50 -5.63 17.39
C GLY A 113 6.68 -4.70 17.10
N LEU A 114 7.90 -5.24 17.06
CA LEU A 114 9.07 -4.45 16.78
C LEU A 114 9.21 -4.16 15.28
N MET A 115 9.27 -2.89 14.88
CA MET A 115 9.66 -2.49 13.53
C MET A 115 11.17 -2.69 13.40
N GLU A 116 11.58 -3.67 12.57
CA GLU A 116 12.96 -4.15 12.48
C GLU A 116 13.76 -3.47 11.37
N ASN A 117 13.15 -3.34 10.19
CA ASN A 117 13.82 -2.82 9.00
C ASN A 117 12.90 -1.89 8.22
N VAL A 118 13.52 -1.00 7.43
CA VAL A 118 12.87 -0.18 6.41
C VAL A 118 13.59 -0.36 5.08
N PHE A 119 12.87 -0.33 3.97
CA PHE A 119 13.42 -0.59 2.65
C PHE A 119 12.52 -0.04 1.53
N GLY A 120 12.99 -0.12 0.29
CA GLY A 120 12.31 0.41 -0.89
C GLY A 120 12.51 1.92 -1.05
N ASN A 121 12.90 2.35 -2.25
CA ASN A 121 13.11 3.74 -2.58
C ASN A 121 12.26 4.14 -3.78
N TYR A 122 11.89 5.41 -3.84
CA TYR A 122 11.11 5.95 -4.94
C TYR A 122 11.89 5.91 -6.27
N THR A 123 11.17 5.74 -7.33
CA THR A 123 11.71 5.59 -8.69
C THR A 123 11.93 6.92 -9.41
N LEU A 124 12.50 6.89 -10.62
CA LEU A 124 12.84 8.08 -11.38
C LEU A 124 11.68 9.07 -11.60
N PRO A 125 10.44 8.66 -11.91
CA PRO A 125 9.33 9.58 -12.06
C PRO A 125 9.11 10.51 -10.85
N TYR A 126 9.43 10.03 -9.65
CA TYR A 126 9.33 10.81 -8.41
C TYR A 126 10.39 11.89 -8.23
N LYS A 127 11.37 11.99 -9.11
CA LYS A 127 12.29 13.15 -9.11
C LYS A 127 11.60 14.44 -9.57
N GLN A 128 10.41 14.35 -10.17
CA GLN A 128 9.61 15.49 -10.56
C GLN A 128 8.81 15.99 -9.34
N GLU A 129 8.89 17.28 -9.04
CA GLU A 129 8.25 17.88 -7.85
C GLU A 129 6.72 17.88 -7.88
N ASN A 130 6.10 17.68 -9.03
CA ASN A 130 4.65 17.63 -9.18
C ASN A 130 4.03 16.30 -8.71
N THR A 131 4.82 15.30 -8.29
CA THR A 131 4.33 14.00 -7.80
C THR A 131 4.16 13.91 -6.28
N LYS A 132 4.41 14.98 -5.55
CA LYS A 132 4.37 14.99 -4.06
C LYS A 132 3.07 14.45 -3.44
N GLN A 133 1.94 14.69 -4.09
CA GLN A 133 0.62 14.23 -3.64
C GLN A 133 0.32 12.76 -3.95
N PHE A 134 1.18 12.09 -4.73
CA PHE A 134 1.03 10.70 -5.18
C PHE A 134 2.20 9.81 -4.76
N THR A 135 2.62 9.92 -3.51
CA THR A 135 3.76 9.18 -2.93
C THR A 135 3.35 7.91 -2.18
N LEU A 136 2.08 7.56 -2.18
CA LEU A 136 1.65 6.30 -1.57
C LEU A 136 2.03 5.11 -2.47
N VAL A 137 2.23 3.97 -1.83
CA VAL A 137 2.72 2.77 -2.47
C VAL A 137 1.67 1.67 -2.38
N ASN A 138 1.39 1.03 -3.51
CA ASN A 138 0.64 -0.20 -3.57
C ASN A 138 1.61 -1.36 -3.69
N TYR A 139 1.41 -2.41 -2.93
CA TYR A 139 2.26 -3.59 -3.04
C TYR A 139 1.52 -4.85 -2.65
N ASP A 140 2.05 -5.97 -3.10
CA ASP A 140 1.67 -7.29 -2.66
C ASP A 140 2.88 -8.22 -2.61
N VAL A 141 2.73 -9.36 -1.93
CA VAL A 141 3.79 -10.35 -1.72
C VAL A 141 3.23 -11.72 -2.07
N ASP A 142 3.86 -12.42 -3.03
CA ASP A 142 3.47 -13.78 -3.40
C ASP A 142 3.92 -14.84 -2.37
N GLN A 143 3.44 -16.06 -2.51
CA GLN A 143 3.79 -17.18 -1.61
C GLN A 143 5.28 -17.55 -1.63
N SER A 144 6.02 -17.12 -2.65
CA SER A 144 7.48 -17.28 -2.73
C SER A 144 8.25 -16.14 -2.07
N GLY A 145 7.55 -15.12 -1.56
CA GLY A 145 8.13 -13.92 -0.94
C GLY A 145 8.58 -12.86 -1.94
N ASN A 146 8.19 -12.95 -3.21
CA ASN A 146 8.49 -11.88 -4.14
C ASN A 146 7.53 -10.70 -3.91
N PHE A 147 8.09 -9.49 -3.91
CA PHE A 147 7.33 -8.26 -3.81
C PHE A 147 6.97 -7.72 -5.19
N TYR A 148 5.74 -7.29 -5.34
CA TYR A 148 5.28 -6.51 -6.47
C TYR A 148 4.96 -5.11 -5.97
N ILE A 149 5.60 -4.08 -6.51
CA ILE A 149 5.49 -2.69 -6.07
C ILE A 149 4.93 -1.85 -7.21
N SER A 150 3.84 -1.14 -6.96
CA SER A 150 3.27 -0.15 -7.87
C SER A 150 3.16 1.19 -7.16
N LEU A 151 3.93 2.15 -7.62
CA LEU A 151 3.89 3.51 -7.13
C LEU A 151 2.77 4.29 -7.84
N GLU A 152 2.11 5.21 -7.14
CA GLU A 152 0.88 5.86 -7.63
C GLU A 152 1.02 6.64 -8.95
N SER A 153 2.18 7.21 -9.22
CA SER A 153 2.45 8.00 -10.44
C SER A 153 3.44 7.35 -11.41
N ASP A 154 3.76 6.06 -11.22
CA ASP A 154 4.69 5.33 -12.08
C ASP A 154 3.97 4.22 -12.84
N SER A 155 4.08 4.22 -14.16
CA SER A 155 3.45 3.20 -15.01
C SER A 155 4.08 1.82 -14.87
N LEU A 156 5.28 1.72 -14.28
CA LEU A 156 5.95 0.44 -14.07
C LEU A 156 5.51 -0.20 -12.74
N ILE A 157 5.54 -1.52 -12.74
CA ILE A 157 5.47 -2.41 -11.57
C ILE A 157 6.85 -3.00 -11.39
N TYR A 158 7.37 -2.93 -10.18
CA TYR A 158 8.70 -3.44 -9.84
C TYR A 158 8.56 -4.74 -9.07
N LYS A 159 9.20 -5.80 -9.56
CA LYS A 159 9.28 -7.08 -8.85
C LYS A 159 10.63 -7.20 -8.18
N TYR A 160 10.62 -7.58 -6.90
CA TYR A 160 11.80 -7.85 -6.08
C TYR A 160 11.71 -9.27 -5.50
N ASP A 161 12.86 -9.86 -5.16
CA ASP A 161 12.90 -11.11 -4.40
C ASP A 161 12.61 -10.88 -2.90
N ASN A 162 12.61 -11.95 -2.11
CA ASN A 162 12.38 -11.92 -0.66
C ASN A 162 13.44 -11.17 0.15
N SER A 163 14.57 -10.86 -0.43
CA SER A 163 15.64 -10.02 0.13
C SER A 163 15.59 -8.59 -0.40
N PHE A 164 14.52 -8.26 -1.13
CA PHE A 164 14.30 -6.99 -1.79
C PHE A 164 15.36 -6.61 -2.85
N ASN A 165 15.96 -7.61 -3.50
CA ASN A 165 16.80 -7.38 -4.68
C ASN A 165 15.90 -7.24 -5.92
N PRO A 166 16.18 -6.28 -6.83
CA PRO A 166 15.36 -6.07 -8.01
C PRO A 166 15.48 -7.24 -8.98
N LEU A 167 14.35 -7.76 -9.45
CA LEU A 167 14.28 -8.84 -10.44
C LEU A 167 13.92 -8.31 -11.84
N ILE A 168 12.82 -7.57 -11.94
CA ILE A 168 12.32 -7.02 -13.21
C ILE A 168 11.42 -5.82 -12.96
N ALA A 169 11.36 -4.91 -13.93
CA ALA A 169 10.33 -3.88 -14.01
C ALA A 169 9.50 -4.10 -15.29
N PHE A 170 8.18 -4.00 -15.18
CA PHE A 170 7.22 -4.17 -16.27
C PHE A 170 5.99 -3.31 -16.00
N GLY A 171 5.18 -3.08 -16.98
CA GLY A 171 3.94 -2.31 -16.82
C GLY A 171 3.71 -1.38 -18.00
N TYR A 172 2.50 -0.84 -18.05
CA TYR A 172 2.06 0.08 -19.09
C TYR A 172 1.23 1.19 -18.44
N GLU A 173 1.23 2.36 -19.04
CA GLU A 173 0.30 3.42 -18.66
C GLU A 173 -1.14 2.93 -18.88
N GLY A 174 -2.02 3.16 -17.89
CA GLY A 174 -3.43 2.79 -17.98
C GLY A 174 -4.18 3.68 -18.98
N GLU A 175 -5.19 3.14 -19.63
CA GLU A 175 -6.02 3.88 -20.56
C GLU A 175 -6.73 5.05 -19.86
N GLY A 176 -6.62 6.25 -20.40
CA GLY A 176 -7.22 7.46 -19.82
C GLY A 176 -6.46 8.01 -18.60
N MET A 177 -5.25 7.57 -18.36
CA MET A 177 -4.36 8.17 -17.38
C MET A 177 -3.69 9.45 -17.94
N SER A 178 -3.37 10.36 -17.02
CA SER A 178 -2.67 11.59 -17.32
C SER A 178 -1.76 11.96 -16.16
N ASN A 179 -0.51 12.26 -16.43
CA ASN A 179 0.49 12.70 -15.43
C ASN A 179 0.52 14.23 -15.26
N ASN A 180 -0.54 14.93 -15.65
CA ASN A 180 -0.62 16.38 -15.51
C ASN A 180 -1.00 16.80 -14.10
N TYR A 181 -0.06 16.61 -13.17
CA TYR A 181 -0.22 16.94 -11.77
C TYR A 181 0.18 18.39 -11.47
N MET A 182 -0.51 19.00 -10.51
CA MET A 182 -0.15 20.33 -10.02
C MET A 182 1.14 20.27 -9.19
N THR A 183 2.06 21.18 -9.42
CA THR A 183 3.23 21.35 -8.56
C THR A 183 2.83 22.06 -7.27
N LEU A 184 3.01 21.40 -6.14
CA LEU A 184 2.70 21.94 -4.81
C LEU A 184 3.99 22.41 -4.13
N ASN A 185 4.14 23.74 -3.99
CA ASN A 185 5.39 24.35 -3.53
C ASN A 185 5.47 24.51 -2.02
N SER A 186 4.36 24.34 -1.31
CA SER A 186 4.32 24.51 0.15
C SER A 186 3.41 23.49 0.83
N ILE A 187 3.62 23.29 2.13
CA ILE A 187 2.72 22.49 2.96
C ILE A 187 1.30 23.06 3.00
N ARG A 188 1.15 24.39 2.87
CA ARG A 188 -0.16 25.05 2.81
C ARG A 188 -0.89 24.68 1.52
N ASP A 189 -0.22 24.73 0.37
CA ASP A 189 -0.79 24.32 -0.92
C ASP A 189 -1.14 22.84 -0.91
N PHE A 190 -0.26 22.02 -0.37
CA PHE A 190 -0.52 20.61 -0.21
C PHE A 190 -1.80 20.34 0.61
N ARG A 191 -1.96 20.94 1.78
CA ARG A 191 -3.16 20.75 2.61
C ARG A 191 -4.45 21.22 1.94
N ARG A 192 -4.36 22.24 1.09
CA ARG A 192 -5.52 22.76 0.36
C ARG A 192 -5.91 21.91 -0.82
N GLU A 193 -4.92 21.40 -1.57
CA GLU A 193 -5.14 20.77 -2.88
C GLU A 193 -5.08 19.24 -2.84
N TYR A 194 -4.57 18.65 -1.74
CA TYR A 194 -4.29 17.21 -1.67
C TYR A 194 -5.51 16.34 -2.02
N SER A 195 -6.65 16.58 -1.35
CA SER A 195 -7.87 15.79 -1.61
C SER A 195 -8.35 15.99 -3.05
N THR A 196 -8.45 17.24 -3.50
CA THR A 196 -8.89 17.56 -4.87
C THR A 196 -8.01 16.90 -5.92
N GLN A 197 -6.68 16.97 -5.78
CA GLN A 197 -5.77 16.34 -6.73
C GLN A 197 -5.96 14.80 -6.73
N ARG A 198 -6.15 14.18 -5.57
CA ARG A 198 -6.36 12.74 -5.49
C ARG A 198 -7.73 12.30 -6.00
N GLU A 199 -8.74 13.12 -5.89
CA GLU A 199 -10.09 12.83 -6.40
C GLU A 199 -10.22 13.01 -7.90
N THR A 200 -9.46 13.98 -8.47
CA THR A 200 -9.64 14.40 -9.85
C THR A 200 -8.54 13.91 -10.80
N ARG A 201 -7.38 13.51 -10.31
CA ARG A 201 -6.23 13.11 -11.14
C ARG A 201 -5.98 11.61 -11.14
N SER A 202 -5.49 11.14 -12.26
CA SER A 202 -5.19 9.72 -12.47
C SER A 202 -4.04 9.25 -11.57
N HIS A 203 -4.19 8.09 -10.99
CA HIS A 203 -3.11 7.42 -10.26
C HIS A 203 -3.42 5.94 -10.03
N TYR A 204 -2.39 5.13 -9.80
CA TYR A 204 -2.57 3.72 -9.45
C TYR A 204 -3.04 3.58 -8.01
N THR A 205 -4.12 2.81 -7.79
CA THR A 205 -4.84 2.80 -6.51
C THR A 205 -4.72 1.50 -5.73
N TRP A 206 -4.46 0.36 -6.39
CA TRP A 206 -4.41 -0.94 -5.76
C TRP A 206 -3.55 -1.91 -6.54
N LEU A 207 -2.98 -2.90 -5.83
CA LEU A 207 -2.25 -4.02 -6.42
C LEU A 207 -2.58 -5.29 -5.63
N GLU A 208 -2.87 -6.38 -6.34
CA GLU A 208 -3.16 -7.68 -5.74
C GLU A 208 -2.62 -8.80 -6.64
N TYR A 209 -1.83 -9.70 -6.09
CA TYR A 209 -1.35 -10.89 -6.75
C TYR A 209 -2.14 -12.11 -6.28
N ILE A 210 -2.65 -12.89 -7.20
CA ILE A 210 -3.42 -14.11 -6.91
C ILE A 210 -2.55 -15.31 -7.26
N ASP A 211 -1.94 -15.90 -6.25
CA ASP A 211 -0.99 -17.02 -6.37
C ASP A 211 -1.58 -18.21 -7.10
N GLU A 212 -2.84 -18.60 -6.80
CA GLU A 212 -3.52 -19.75 -7.39
C GLU A 212 -3.73 -19.63 -8.90
N ARG A 213 -3.60 -18.43 -9.42
CA ARG A 213 -3.83 -18.12 -10.84
C ARG A 213 -2.62 -17.50 -11.52
N GLU A 214 -1.56 -17.20 -10.78
CA GLU A 214 -0.37 -16.44 -11.25
C GLU A 214 -0.75 -15.12 -11.95
N LEU A 215 -1.80 -14.45 -11.46
CA LEU A 215 -2.32 -13.21 -12.02
C LEU A 215 -2.08 -12.05 -11.07
N LEU A 216 -1.62 -10.93 -11.63
CA LEU A 216 -1.47 -9.67 -10.93
C LEU A 216 -2.52 -8.68 -11.45
N PHE A 217 -3.28 -8.11 -10.53
CA PHE A 217 -4.29 -7.09 -10.80
C PHE A 217 -3.80 -5.75 -10.31
N ARG A 218 -3.85 -4.73 -11.18
CA ARG A 218 -3.52 -3.34 -10.82
C ARG A 218 -4.69 -2.42 -11.16
N SER A 219 -5.34 -1.88 -10.12
CA SER A 219 -6.39 -0.89 -10.30
C SER A 219 -5.81 0.51 -10.41
N TYR A 220 -6.45 1.38 -11.18
CA TYR A 220 -6.06 2.78 -11.29
C TYR A 220 -7.28 3.68 -11.47
N GLN A 221 -7.20 4.85 -10.85
CA GLN A 221 -8.17 5.92 -11.08
C GLN A 221 -7.86 6.61 -12.39
N LYS A 222 -8.87 6.80 -13.23
CA LYS A 222 -8.79 7.66 -14.41
C LYS A 222 -9.00 9.12 -14.02
N ASP A 223 -8.70 10.04 -14.92
CA ASP A 223 -9.00 11.46 -14.75
C ASP A 223 -10.51 11.69 -14.50
N GLU A 224 -10.86 12.78 -13.84
CA GLU A 224 -12.25 13.10 -13.44
C GLU A 224 -13.27 13.11 -14.58
N THR A 225 -12.79 13.28 -15.82
CA THR A 225 -13.64 13.28 -17.02
C THR A 225 -14.17 11.89 -17.39
N TYR A 226 -13.60 10.83 -16.84
CA TYR A 226 -14.03 9.45 -17.08
C TYR A 226 -15.04 8.99 -16.03
N PRO A 227 -16.15 8.31 -16.44
CA PRO A 227 -17.15 7.79 -15.52
C PRO A 227 -16.71 6.51 -14.81
N THR A 228 -15.64 5.87 -15.28
CA THR A 228 -15.09 4.59 -14.83
C THR A 228 -13.65 4.74 -14.33
N ASP A 229 -13.17 3.77 -13.61
CA ASP A 229 -11.76 3.54 -13.33
C ASP A 229 -11.22 2.42 -14.24
N GLY A 230 -9.95 2.07 -14.10
CA GLY A 230 -9.33 1.03 -14.90
C GLY A 230 -8.80 -0.13 -14.07
N LEU A 231 -8.73 -1.30 -14.70
CA LEU A 231 -8.15 -2.52 -14.15
C LEU A 231 -7.22 -3.16 -15.17
N GLN A 232 -5.94 -3.18 -14.87
CA GLN A 232 -4.93 -3.91 -15.62
C GLN A 232 -4.75 -5.31 -15.04
N ILE A 233 -4.65 -6.29 -15.93
CA ILE A 233 -4.44 -7.70 -15.59
C ILE A 233 -3.15 -8.17 -16.25
N TYR A 234 -2.25 -8.70 -15.45
CA TYR A 234 -0.96 -9.23 -15.91
C TYR A 234 -0.86 -10.72 -15.63
N GLU A 235 -0.41 -11.48 -16.62
CA GLU A 235 0.02 -12.86 -16.49
C GLU A 235 1.52 -12.95 -16.81
N ARG A 236 2.32 -13.49 -15.89
CA ARG A 236 3.78 -13.64 -16.06
C ARG A 236 4.45 -12.34 -16.54
N ASN A 237 4.09 -11.22 -15.91
CA ASN A 237 4.59 -9.87 -16.21
C ASN A 237 4.15 -9.29 -17.58
N LYS A 238 3.22 -9.92 -18.30
CA LYS A 238 2.65 -9.42 -19.55
C LYS A 238 1.24 -8.91 -19.31
N LEU A 239 0.95 -7.72 -19.81
CA LEU A 239 -0.41 -7.19 -19.81
C LEU A 239 -1.29 -8.05 -20.73
N ILE A 240 -2.36 -8.63 -20.17
CA ILE A 240 -3.34 -9.44 -20.90
C ILE A 240 -4.72 -8.78 -20.96
N GLY A 241 -4.94 -7.74 -20.18
CA GLY A 241 -6.18 -6.96 -20.20
C GLY A 241 -6.00 -5.59 -19.56
N ASP A 242 -6.67 -4.59 -20.13
CA ASP A 242 -6.87 -3.26 -19.54
C ASP A 242 -8.34 -2.90 -19.74
N LEU A 243 -9.12 -2.81 -18.67
CA LEU A 243 -10.58 -2.84 -18.70
C LEU A 243 -11.16 -1.68 -17.91
N ASP A 244 -12.31 -1.16 -18.39
CA ASP A 244 -13.14 -0.26 -17.61
C ASP A 244 -13.84 -1.01 -16.46
N VAL A 245 -13.78 -0.45 -15.26
CA VAL A 245 -14.39 -0.96 -14.05
C VAL A 245 -15.09 0.15 -13.28
N PRO A 246 -16.01 -0.17 -12.35
CA PRO A 246 -16.61 0.83 -11.47
C PRO A 246 -15.56 1.63 -10.70
N LYS A 247 -15.87 2.88 -10.34
CA LYS A 247 -15.01 3.75 -9.54
C LYS A 247 -14.56 3.05 -8.25
N GLY A 248 -13.25 3.07 -7.99
CA GLY A 248 -12.62 2.49 -6.81
C GLY A 248 -12.58 0.96 -6.78
N PHE A 249 -12.82 0.29 -7.90
CA PHE A 249 -12.80 -1.17 -7.98
C PHE A 249 -11.42 -1.75 -7.63
N ARG A 250 -11.41 -2.76 -6.75
CA ARG A 250 -10.20 -3.44 -6.27
C ARG A 250 -10.42 -4.93 -6.22
N VAL A 251 -9.59 -5.70 -6.89
CA VAL A 251 -9.54 -7.15 -6.68
C VAL A 251 -8.90 -7.39 -5.32
N ILE A 252 -9.52 -8.20 -4.48
CA ILE A 252 -9.12 -8.43 -3.09
C ILE A 252 -8.91 -9.91 -2.75
N GLY A 253 -9.10 -10.80 -3.73
CA GLY A 253 -8.86 -12.22 -3.51
C GLY A 253 -9.50 -13.11 -4.56
N TYR A 254 -9.32 -14.42 -4.34
CA TYR A 254 -9.83 -15.48 -5.19
C TYR A 254 -10.48 -16.60 -4.37
N SER A 255 -11.63 -17.05 -4.82
CA SER A 255 -12.30 -18.25 -4.30
C SER A 255 -12.86 -19.02 -5.49
N ALA A 256 -12.18 -20.13 -5.84
CA ALA A 256 -12.43 -20.89 -7.07
C ALA A 256 -13.91 -21.11 -7.34
N PRO A 257 -14.39 -20.84 -8.55
CA PRO A 257 -13.66 -20.36 -9.72
C PRO A 257 -13.71 -18.83 -9.92
N ASN A 258 -14.00 -18.04 -8.87
CA ASN A 258 -14.31 -16.64 -8.98
C ASN A 258 -13.21 -15.77 -8.34
N PHE A 259 -12.89 -14.67 -9.00
CA PHE A 259 -12.22 -13.52 -8.38
C PHE A 259 -13.24 -12.70 -7.59
N ILE A 260 -12.78 -12.11 -6.50
CA ILE A 260 -13.58 -11.27 -5.62
C ILE A 260 -13.00 -9.86 -5.67
N ALA A 261 -13.87 -8.89 -5.89
CA ALA A 261 -13.49 -7.48 -5.86
C ALA A 261 -14.48 -6.68 -5.02
N SER A 262 -14.04 -5.51 -4.56
CA SER A 262 -14.84 -4.55 -3.83
C SER A 262 -14.71 -3.17 -4.46
N VAL A 263 -15.65 -2.29 -4.12
CA VAL A 263 -15.58 -0.84 -4.31
C VAL A 263 -15.60 -0.16 -2.94
N PRO A 264 -15.26 1.14 -2.82
CA PRO A 264 -15.37 1.86 -1.57
C PRO A 264 -16.76 1.71 -0.95
N ILE A 265 -16.79 1.64 0.39
CA ILE A 265 -18.03 1.55 1.15
C ILE A 265 -18.81 2.85 0.94
N ASN A 266 -20.07 2.73 0.58
CA ASN A 266 -21.00 3.87 0.63
C ASN A 266 -21.55 3.96 2.06
N GLU A 267 -20.97 4.84 2.86
CA GLU A 267 -21.34 5.03 4.26
C GLU A 267 -22.78 5.53 4.41
N ASP A 268 -23.27 6.35 3.46
CA ASP A 268 -24.64 6.89 3.49
C ASP A 268 -25.70 5.79 3.28
N GLU A 269 -25.36 4.75 2.52
CA GLU A 269 -26.24 3.62 2.25
C GLU A 269 -26.00 2.43 3.19
N GLU A 270 -24.98 2.48 4.05
CA GLU A 270 -24.56 1.38 4.93
C GLU A 270 -24.35 0.06 4.17
N LYS A 271 -23.87 0.14 2.91
CA LYS A 271 -23.71 -1.01 2.01
C LYS A 271 -22.25 -1.27 1.69
N ILE A 272 -21.89 -2.56 1.74
CA ILE A 272 -20.64 -3.09 1.21
C ILE A 272 -20.98 -3.88 -0.05
N VAL A 273 -20.37 -3.51 -1.18
CA VAL A 273 -20.61 -4.18 -2.47
C VAL A 273 -19.40 -5.03 -2.83
N PHE A 274 -19.65 -6.31 -3.06
CA PHE A 274 -18.67 -7.24 -3.59
C PHE A 274 -19.06 -7.69 -4.99
N TYR A 275 -18.09 -7.75 -5.87
CA TYR A 275 -18.22 -8.31 -7.21
C TYR A 275 -17.58 -9.70 -7.26
N LYS A 276 -18.24 -10.61 -7.96
CA LYS A 276 -17.67 -11.92 -8.33
C LYS A 276 -17.58 -11.99 -9.84
N PHE A 277 -16.42 -12.33 -10.37
CA PHE A 277 -16.21 -12.43 -11.81
C PHE A 277 -15.26 -13.59 -12.16
N LYS A 278 -15.21 -13.93 -13.43
CA LYS A 278 -14.30 -14.95 -13.99
C LYS A 278 -13.52 -14.32 -15.15
N LEU A 279 -12.32 -14.81 -15.35
CA LEU A 279 -11.50 -14.56 -16.54
C LEU A 279 -11.46 -15.80 -17.40
#